data_c27da0126ebd1d869092c1a59be691c4
#
_entry.id   c27da0126ebd1d869092c1a59be691c4
#
_cell.length_a   1.000
_cell.length_b   1.000
_cell.length_c   1.000
_cell.angle_alpha   90.00
_cell.angle_beta   90.00
_cell.angle_gamma   90.00
#
_symmetry.space_group_name_H-M   'P 1'
#
loop_
_entity.id
_entity.type
_entity.pdbx_description
1 polymer ?
#
loop_
_entity_poly.entity_id
_entity_poly.type
_entity_poly.pdbx_seq_one_letter_code
_entity_poly.pdbx_strand_id
1 'polypeptide(L)'
;FWDCFSRRFGERVLADKPVFEAFYREDFPSLAQVCGHNSQAAETVRSLRQQGFRLALATNPIFPAVATESRIRWAGLEPEEFELITTYENTSFCKPNPSYYRDILLRLGCRGEECLMVGNDAQEDLAAREAGIEVFLLTDCLINKTNRPIAGCPQGGFADLRRYISERAEERKQP
;
A
#
# COMPACT_ATOMS: atom_id res chain seq x y z
N PHE A 1 17.04 -4.90 -4.38
CA PHE A 1 16.98 -5.93 -3.35
C PHE A 1 18.18 -6.88 -3.45
N TRP A 2 18.34 -7.66 -4.53
CA TRP A 2 19.35 -8.71 -4.65
C TRP A 2 20.79 -8.21 -4.49
N ASP A 3 21.13 -7.02 -4.98
CA ASP A 3 22.47 -6.41 -4.81
C ASP A 3 22.77 -6.09 -3.33
N CYS A 4 21.78 -5.62 -2.59
CA CYS A 4 21.94 -5.36 -1.16
C CYS A 4 21.99 -6.67 -0.36
N PHE A 5 21.20 -7.66 -0.77
CA PHE A 5 21.14 -8.96 -0.15
C PHE A 5 22.44 -9.73 -0.34
N SER A 6 22.99 -9.75 -1.55
CA SER A 6 24.28 -10.40 -1.83
C SER A 6 25.46 -9.73 -1.12
N ARG A 7 25.45 -8.38 -1.02
CA ARG A 7 26.46 -7.65 -0.22
C ARG A 7 26.43 -8.03 1.26
N ARG A 8 25.26 -8.35 1.80
CA ARG A 8 25.08 -8.70 3.22
C ARG A 8 25.39 -10.17 3.50
N PHE A 9 25.01 -11.09 2.62
CA PHE A 9 25.03 -12.54 2.84
C PHE A 9 26.00 -13.31 1.94
N GLY A 10 26.70 -12.62 1.06
CA GLY A 10 27.66 -13.18 0.09
C GLY A 10 27.00 -13.51 -1.25
N GLU A 11 27.80 -13.55 -2.32
CA GLU A 11 27.32 -13.69 -3.71
C GLU A 11 26.62 -15.04 -3.98
N ARG A 12 26.90 -16.06 -3.19
CA ARG A 12 26.25 -17.38 -3.34
C ARG A 12 24.73 -17.35 -3.28
N VAL A 13 24.14 -16.34 -2.58
CA VAL A 13 22.68 -16.18 -2.51
C VAL A 13 22.05 -15.83 -3.87
N LEU A 14 22.85 -15.36 -4.81
CA LEU A 14 22.37 -15.06 -6.17
C LEU A 14 22.01 -16.32 -6.95
N ALA A 15 22.56 -17.48 -6.56
CA ALA A 15 22.21 -18.76 -7.14
C ALA A 15 20.76 -19.18 -6.79
N ASP A 16 20.21 -18.67 -5.68
CA ASP A 16 18.84 -18.96 -5.26
C ASP A 16 17.81 -18.05 -5.97
N LYS A 17 18.26 -16.92 -6.56
CA LYS A 17 17.37 -15.96 -7.22
C LYS A 17 16.42 -16.61 -8.26
N PRO A 18 16.88 -17.51 -9.17
CA PRO A 18 15.98 -18.17 -10.12
C PRO A 18 14.89 -19.01 -9.45
N VAL A 19 15.18 -19.59 -8.29
CA VAL A 19 14.20 -20.41 -7.52
C VAL A 19 13.09 -19.49 -6.98
N PHE A 20 13.44 -18.33 -6.43
CA PHE A 20 12.44 -17.35 -5.97
C PHE A 20 11.63 -16.80 -7.13
N GLU A 21 12.26 -16.50 -8.27
CA GLU A 21 11.56 -16.01 -9.46
C GLU A 21 10.58 -17.06 -10.01
N ALA A 22 10.97 -18.32 -10.05
CA ALA A 22 10.09 -19.42 -10.43
C ALA A 22 8.90 -19.57 -9.47
N PHE A 23 9.17 -19.58 -8.15
CA PHE A 23 8.12 -19.63 -7.13
C PHE A 23 7.08 -18.52 -7.30
N TYR A 24 7.51 -17.27 -7.45
CA TYR A 24 6.58 -16.15 -7.59
C TYR A 24 5.79 -16.17 -8.90
N ARG A 25 6.32 -16.81 -9.93
CA ARG A 25 5.65 -16.92 -11.24
C ARG A 25 4.71 -18.11 -11.30
N GLU A 26 5.08 -19.25 -10.72
CA GLU A 26 4.44 -20.55 -10.94
C GLU A 26 3.57 -20.97 -9.76
N ASP A 27 4.11 -20.91 -8.53
CA ASP A 27 3.44 -21.40 -7.33
C ASP A 27 2.61 -20.34 -6.62
N PHE A 28 3.15 -19.13 -6.50
CA PHE A 28 2.51 -18.01 -5.77
C PHE A 28 1.08 -17.71 -6.26
N PRO A 29 0.76 -17.76 -7.57
CA PRO A 29 -0.62 -17.55 -8.04
C PRO A 29 -1.65 -18.50 -7.44
N SER A 30 -1.25 -19.71 -7.05
CA SER A 30 -2.15 -20.70 -6.44
C SER A 30 -2.71 -20.25 -5.08
N LEU A 31 -2.02 -19.33 -4.39
CA LEU A 31 -2.45 -18.77 -3.11
C LEU A 31 -3.74 -17.95 -3.22
N ALA A 32 -4.13 -17.52 -4.41
CA ALA A 32 -5.42 -16.88 -4.65
C ALA A 32 -6.60 -17.70 -4.09
N GLN A 33 -6.50 -19.03 -4.12
CA GLN A 33 -7.56 -19.94 -3.66
C GLN A 33 -7.81 -19.86 -2.15
N VAL A 34 -6.82 -19.42 -1.37
CA VAL A 34 -6.90 -19.31 0.09
C VAL A 34 -6.95 -17.84 0.57
N CYS A 35 -6.82 -16.89 -0.34
CA CYS A 35 -6.96 -15.48 -0.03
C CYS A 35 -8.43 -15.07 -0.08
N GLY A 36 -8.87 -14.33 0.96
CA GLY A 36 -10.19 -13.71 0.96
C GLY A 36 -10.29 -12.61 -0.08
N HIS A 37 -11.50 -12.31 -0.52
CA HIS A 37 -11.83 -11.20 -1.41
C HIS A 37 -12.86 -10.30 -0.74
N ASN A 38 -12.62 -8.97 -0.80
CA ASN A 38 -13.58 -7.97 -0.34
C ASN A 38 -13.91 -7.03 -1.52
N SER A 39 -15.09 -7.19 -2.11
CA SER A 39 -15.53 -6.38 -3.27
C SER A 39 -15.56 -4.88 -2.97
N GLN A 40 -15.81 -4.48 -1.73
CA GLN A 40 -15.85 -3.07 -1.33
C GLN A 40 -14.51 -2.36 -1.55
N ALA A 41 -13.38 -3.09 -1.46
CA ALA A 41 -12.07 -2.54 -1.75
C ALA A 41 -11.96 -2.11 -3.23
N ALA A 42 -12.28 -3.02 -4.15
CA ALA A 42 -12.25 -2.73 -5.58
C ALA A 42 -13.26 -1.64 -5.97
N GLU A 43 -14.49 -1.71 -5.44
CA GLU A 43 -15.52 -0.70 -5.66
C GLU A 43 -15.07 0.70 -5.21
N THR A 44 -14.44 0.79 -4.02
CA THR A 44 -13.94 2.05 -3.48
C THR A 44 -12.83 2.62 -4.35
N VAL A 45 -11.84 1.80 -4.73
CA VAL A 45 -10.73 2.22 -5.61
C VAL A 45 -11.26 2.77 -6.93
N ARG A 46 -12.17 2.04 -7.60
CA ARG A 46 -12.75 2.48 -8.88
C ARG A 46 -13.60 3.75 -8.75
N SER A 47 -14.39 3.85 -7.68
CA SER A 47 -15.17 5.05 -7.39
C SER A 47 -14.28 6.28 -7.21
N LEU A 48 -13.19 6.17 -6.46
CA LEU A 48 -12.25 7.27 -6.26
C LEU A 48 -11.56 7.67 -7.57
N ARG A 49 -11.16 6.69 -8.37
CA ARG A 49 -10.57 6.95 -9.70
C ARG A 49 -11.54 7.69 -10.62
N GLN A 50 -12.83 7.29 -10.64
CA GLN A 50 -13.87 7.97 -11.41
C GLN A 50 -14.11 9.42 -10.95
N GLN A 51 -13.87 9.70 -9.68
CA GLN A 51 -13.93 11.05 -9.10
C GLN A 51 -12.67 11.89 -9.40
N GLY A 52 -11.67 11.34 -10.08
CA GLY A 52 -10.44 12.03 -10.48
C GLY A 52 -9.33 11.97 -9.43
N PHE A 53 -9.45 11.15 -8.39
CA PHE A 53 -8.34 10.95 -7.45
C PHE A 53 -7.20 10.16 -8.11
N ARG A 54 -5.97 10.60 -7.85
CA ARG A 54 -4.76 9.85 -8.18
C ARG A 54 -4.56 8.75 -7.15
N LEU A 55 -4.27 7.54 -7.59
CA LEU A 55 -4.18 6.37 -6.72
C LEU A 55 -2.78 5.76 -6.75
N ALA A 56 -2.23 5.50 -5.57
CA ALA A 56 -0.97 4.78 -5.42
C ALA A 56 -1.17 3.57 -4.49
N LEU A 57 -0.63 2.42 -4.88
CA LEU A 57 -0.57 1.24 -4.02
C LEU A 57 0.73 1.26 -3.22
N ALA A 58 0.65 1.82 -2.01
CA ALA A 58 1.73 1.91 -1.04
C ALA A 58 1.73 0.67 -0.14
N THR A 59 2.05 -0.49 -0.68
CA THR A 59 2.22 -1.74 0.10
C THR A 59 3.64 -1.84 0.65
N ASN A 60 3.85 -2.60 1.74
CA ASN A 60 5.21 -2.83 2.23
C ASN A 60 6.01 -3.59 1.17
N PRO A 61 7.15 -3.06 0.65
CA PRO A 61 7.78 -3.52 -0.57
C PRO A 61 8.68 -4.76 -0.34
N ILE A 62 8.12 -5.79 0.26
CA ILE A 62 8.79 -7.07 0.54
C ILE A 62 8.57 -8.11 -0.55
N PHE A 63 7.70 -7.83 -1.51
CA PHE A 63 7.37 -8.71 -2.63
C PHE A 63 7.87 -8.15 -3.96
N PRO A 64 8.21 -9.03 -4.94
CA PRO A 64 8.48 -8.62 -6.30
C PRO A 64 7.22 -8.09 -6.99
N ALA A 65 7.43 -7.33 -8.09
CA ALA A 65 6.34 -6.78 -8.88
C ALA A 65 5.32 -7.86 -9.30
N VAL A 66 5.79 -9.01 -9.80
CA VAL A 66 4.93 -10.13 -10.23
C VAL A 66 3.99 -10.62 -9.12
N ALA A 67 4.48 -10.69 -7.88
CA ALA A 67 3.66 -11.09 -6.74
C ALA A 67 2.69 -9.98 -6.31
N THR A 68 3.14 -8.73 -6.33
CA THR A 68 2.29 -7.58 -5.99
C THR A 68 1.16 -7.42 -7.01
N GLU A 69 1.43 -7.55 -8.29
CA GLU A 69 0.42 -7.54 -9.36
C GLU A 69 -0.59 -8.70 -9.23
N SER A 70 -0.10 -9.90 -8.91
CA SER A 70 -1.01 -11.02 -8.64
C SER A 70 -1.98 -10.70 -7.51
N ARG A 71 -1.49 -10.10 -6.41
CA ARG A 71 -2.33 -9.70 -5.27
C ARG A 71 -3.33 -8.59 -5.62
N ILE A 72 -2.96 -7.66 -6.50
CA ILE A 72 -3.87 -6.65 -7.05
C ILE A 72 -5.03 -7.34 -7.79
N ARG A 73 -4.72 -8.30 -8.67
CA ARG A 73 -5.73 -9.05 -9.42
C ARG A 73 -6.63 -9.89 -8.51
N TRP A 74 -6.08 -10.48 -7.43
CA TRP A 74 -6.89 -11.20 -6.44
C TRP A 74 -7.85 -10.28 -5.69
N ALA A 75 -7.49 -9.01 -5.52
CA ALA A 75 -8.39 -8.00 -4.96
C ALA A 75 -9.43 -7.49 -5.98
N GLY A 76 -9.47 -8.03 -7.21
CA GLY A 76 -10.40 -7.64 -8.27
C GLY A 76 -10.04 -6.33 -8.95
N LEU A 77 -8.77 -5.93 -8.91
CA LEU A 77 -8.23 -4.72 -9.52
C LEU A 77 -7.15 -5.05 -10.56
N GLU A 78 -6.77 -4.05 -11.36
CA GLU A 78 -5.67 -4.17 -12.30
C GLU A 78 -4.54 -3.20 -11.92
N PRO A 79 -3.26 -3.56 -12.18
CA PRO A 79 -2.12 -2.70 -11.87
C PRO A 79 -2.23 -1.29 -12.48
N GLU A 80 -2.82 -1.18 -13.66
CA GLU A 80 -3.02 0.07 -14.40
C GLU A 80 -4.04 1.03 -13.73
N GLU A 81 -4.74 0.56 -12.71
CA GLU A 81 -5.61 1.41 -11.90
C GLU A 81 -4.81 2.29 -10.91
N PHE A 82 -3.51 2.04 -10.77
CA PHE A 82 -2.61 2.78 -9.88
C PHE A 82 -1.51 3.50 -10.66
N GLU A 83 -1.26 4.75 -10.31
CA GLU A 83 -0.17 5.55 -10.88
C GLU A 83 1.21 5.10 -10.37
N LEU A 84 1.26 4.58 -9.15
CA LEU A 84 2.47 4.09 -8.51
C LEU A 84 2.15 2.81 -7.72
N ILE A 85 2.98 1.80 -7.89
CA ILE A 85 2.96 0.57 -7.10
C ILE A 85 4.34 0.37 -6.49
N THR A 86 4.42 0.21 -5.17
CA THR A 86 5.68 -0.06 -4.48
C THR A 86 5.99 -1.55 -4.44
N THR A 87 7.21 -1.90 -4.85
CA THR A 87 7.73 -3.27 -4.87
C THR A 87 9.19 -3.27 -4.41
N TYR A 88 9.77 -4.41 -4.13
CA TYR A 88 11.18 -4.46 -3.69
C TYR A 88 12.17 -4.05 -4.80
N GLU A 89 11.77 -4.05 -6.06
CA GLU A 89 12.62 -3.61 -7.17
C GLU A 89 12.73 -2.09 -7.22
N ASN A 90 11.68 -1.37 -6.84
CA ASN A 90 11.56 0.06 -7.09
C ASN A 90 11.54 0.93 -5.83
N THR A 91 11.73 0.34 -4.63
CA THR A 91 11.66 1.06 -3.36
C THR A 91 12.87 0.74 -2.49
N SER A 92 13.47 1.76 -1.88
CA SER A 92 14.67 1.64 -1.03
C SER A 92 14.35 1.55 0.46
N PHE A 93 13.13 1.85 0.86
CA PHE A 93 12.69 1.88 2.24
C PHE A 93 11.45 1.00 2.43
N CYS A 94 11.26 0.49 3.66
CA CYS A 94 10.09 -0.27 4.07
C CYS A 94 9.30 0.50 5.14
N LYS A 95 8.01 0.25 5.25
CA LYS A 95 7.21 0.67 6.39
C LYS A 95 7.76 0.02 7.69
N PRO A 96 7.74 0.69 8.82
CA PRO A 96 7.17 2.00 9.11
C PRO A 96 8.16 3.18 8.93
N ASN A 97 9.27 3.02 8.22
CA ASN A 97 10.24 4.10 8.04
C ASN A 97 9.60 5.31 7.32
N PRO A 98 9.63 6.52 7.90
CA PRO A 98 9.04 7.71 7.26
C PRO A 98 9.65 8.06 5.89
N SER A 99 10.90 7.66 5.63
CA SER A 99 11.54 7.84 4.34
C SER A 99 10.83 7.07 3.22
N TYR A 100 10.13 5.98 3.52
CA TYR A 100 9.28 5.27 2.58
C TYR A 100 8.17 6.18 2.03
N TYR A 101 7.49 6.91 2.89
CA TYR A 101 6.41 7.80 2.51
C TYR A 101 6.93 9.06 1.80
N ARG A 102 8.07 9.62 2.24
CA ARG A 102 8.71 10.77 1.58
C ARG A 102 9.15 10.43 0.15
N ASP A 103 9.66 9.22 -0.08
CA ASP A 103 10.02 8.75 -1.43
C ASP A 103 8.77 8.66 -2.34
N ILE A 104 7.66 8.12 -1.83
CA ILE A 104 6.39 8.06 -2.55
C ILE A 104 5.90 9.47 -2.91
N LEU A 105 5.89 10.39 -1.96
CA LEU A 105 5.47 11.78 -2.21
C LEU A 105 6.33 12.45 -3.28
N LEU A 106 7.65 12.25 -3.22
CA LEU A 106 8.58 12.79 -4.22
C LEU A 106 8.26 12.24 -5.63
N ARG A 107 8.04 10.94 -5.74
CA ARG A 107 7.73 10.27 -7.02
C ARG A 107 6.37 10.68 -7.59
N LEU A 108 5.39 10.95 -6.74
CA LEU A 108 4.07 11.43 -7.14
C LEU A 108 4.05 12.95 -7.39
N GLY A 109 5.09 13.68 -6.98
CA GLY A 109 5.12 15.13 -7.04
C GLY A 109 4.04 15.79 -6.17
N CYS A 110 3.74 15.19 -5.00
CA CYS A 110 2.70 15.66 -4.07
C CYS A 110 3.31 16.06 -2.73
N ARG A 111 2.60 16.95 -2.01
CA ARG A 111 2.89 17.24 -0.60
C ARG A 111 2.07 16.30 0.28
N GLY A 112 2.54 16.04 1.50
CA GLY A 112 1.86 15.13 2.43
C GLY A 112 0.40 15.54 2.70
N GLU A 113 0.16 16.82 2.89
CA GLU A 113 -1.16 17.39 3.15
C GLU A 113 -2.18 17.26 1.99
N GLU A 114 -1.68 16.93 0.79
CA GLU A 114 -2.52 16.66 -0.38
C GLU A 114 -2.93 15.19 -0.48
N CYS A 115 -2.36 14.33 0.38
CA CYS A 115 -2.50 12.88 0.32
C CYS A 115 -3.25 12.32 1.53
N LEU A 116 -3.96 11.23 1.31
CA LEU A 116 -4.55 10.40 2.36
C LEU A 116 -3.96 9.00 2.26
N MET A 117 -3.34 8.52 3.33
CA MET A 117 -2.98 7.12 3.47
C MET A 117 -4.17 6.35 4.01
N VAL A 118 -4.63 5.36 3.26
CA VAL A 118 -5.65 4.39 3.70
C VAL A 118 -4.96 3.07 3.99
N GLY A 119 -5.00 2.60 5.20
CA GLY A 119 -4.33 1.38 5.61
C GLY A 119 -5.03 0.66 6.74
N ASN A 120 -4.50 -0.49 7.13
CA ASN A 120 -5.06 -1.33 8.18
C ASN A 120 -4.05 -1.73 9.26
N ASP A 121 -2.78 -1.37 9.09
CA ASP A 121 -1.75 -1.63 10.10
C ASP A 121 -1.42 -0.36 10.89
N ALA A 122 -1.79 -0.35 12.19
CA ALA A 122 -1.60 0.82 13.04
C ALA A 122 -0.11 1.18 13.22
N GLN A 123 0.80 0.24 13.13
CA GLN A 123 2.23 0.51 13.28
C GLN A 123 2.83 1.00 11.97
N GLU A 124 2.54 0.33 10.87
CA GLU A 124 3.09 0.65 9.57
C GLU A 124 2.47 1.94 9.02
N ASP A 125 1.14 2.02 8.97
CA ASP A 125 0.46 3.07 8.21
C ASP A 125 0.39 4.41 8.94
N LEU A 126 0.33 4.43 10.28
CA LEU A 126 0.37 5.68 11.05
C LEU A 126 1.73 6.42 10.94
N ALA A 127 2.79 5.74 10.52
CA ALA A 127 4.08 6.37 10.27
C ALA A 127 4.02 7.38 9.09
N ALA A 128 3.02 7.29 8.21
CA ALA A 128 2.78 8.27 7.15
C ALA A 128 2.57 9.70 7.68
N ARG A 129 2.06 9.84 8.90
CA ARG A 129 1.89 11.14 9.56
C ARG A 129 3.21 11.91 9.73
N GLU A 130 4.33 11.21 9.89
CA GLU A 130 5.66 11.84 9.98
C GLU A 130 6.14 12.44 8.64
N ALA A 131 5.46 12.09 7.55
CA ALA A 131 5.64 12.71 6.24
C ALA A 131 4.55 13.75 5.92
N GLY A 132 3.72 14.11 6.91
CA GLY A 132 2.62 15.08 6.74
C GLY A 132 1.37 14.51 6.07
N ILE A 133 1.30 13.20 5.85
CA ILE A 133 0.17 12.53 5.21
C ILE A 133 -0.92 12.26 6.26
N GLU A 134 -2.16 12.61 5.96
CA GLU A 134 -3.30 12.21 6.76
C GLU A 134 -3.55 10.71 6.63
N VAL A 135 -4.00 10.06 7.71
CA VAL A 135 -4.19 8.59 7.72
C VAL A 135 -5.61 8.25 8.13
N PHE A 136 -6.25 7.38 7.36
CA PHE A 136 -7.49 6.69 7.70
C PHE A 136 -7.22 5.21 7.93
N LEU A 137 -7.63 4.66 9.08
CA LEU A 137 -7.46 3.25 9.39
C LEU A 137 -8.73 2.46 9.08
N LEU A 138 -8.63 1.47 8.18
CA LEU A 138 -9.68 0.50 7.93
C LEU A 138 -9.77 -0.50 9.09
N THR A 139 -10.94 -0.59 9.71
CA THR A 139 -11.16 -1.44 10.88
C THR A 139 -11.56 -2.88 10.55
N ASP A 140 -12.03 -3.15 9.34
CA ASP A 140 -12.49 -4.48 8.91
C ASP A 140 -11.40 -5.56 9.01
N CYS A 141 -10.14 -5.16 8.88
CA CYS A 141 -8.97 -6.03 8.99
C CYS A 141 -7.82 -5.35 9.75
N LEU A 142 -8.14 -4.59 10.79
CA LEU A 142 -7.18 -3.81 11.57
C LEU A 142 -6.12 -4.72 12.23
N ILE A 143 -4.86 -4.36 12.00
CA ILE A 143 -3.69 -4.96 12.64
C ILE A 143 -3.12 -3.94 13.64
N ASN A 144 -3.15 -4.27 14.93
CA ASN A 144 -2.56 -3.45 15.99
C ASN A 144 -1.87 -4.33 17.05
N LYS A 145 -0.80 -5.00 16.63
CA LYS A 145 -0.06 -5.97 17.44
C LYS A 145 0.58 -5.38 18.69
N THR A 146 0.91 -4.09 18.66
CA THR A 146 1.60 -3.40 19.76
C THR A 146 0.65 -2.60 20.64
N ASN A 147 -0.66 -2.71 20.44
CA ASN A 147 -1.67 -1.91 21.13
C ASN A 147 -1.38 -0.39 21.05
N ARG A 148 -0.89 0.06 19.88
CA ARG A 148 -0.62 1.48 19.64
C ARG A 148 -1.92 2.28 19.82
N PRO A 149 -1.88 3.43 20.53
CA PRO A 149 -3.05 4.30 20.63
C PRO A 149 -3.47 4.79 19.24
N ILE A 150 -4.70 4.48 18.84
CA ILE A 150 -5.31 4.91 17.57
C ILE A 150 -6.45 5.92 17.78
N ALA A 151 -6.72 6.27 19.04
CA ALA A 151 -7.69 7.31 19.37
C ALA A 151 -7.31 8.64 18.68
N GLY A 152 -8.30 9.31 18.07
CA GLY A 152 -8.08 10.52 17.30
C GLY A 152 -7.51 10.29 15.88
N CYS A 153 -7.37 9.04 15.45
CA CYS A 153 -7.17 8.72 14.05
C CYS A 153 -8.53 8.48 13.37
N PRO A 154 -8.82 9.11 12.22
CA PRO A 154 -9.95 8.72 11.40
C PRO A 154 -9.92 7.22 11.12
N GLN A 155 -11.04 6.53 11.37
CA GLN A 155 -11.10 5.08 11.24
C GLN A 155 -12.53 4.59 11.03
N GLY A 156 -12.69 3.43 10.43
CA GLY A 156 -13.98 2.80 10.16
C GLY A 156 -13.89 1.79 9.01
N GLY A 157 -15.03 1.31 8.56
CA GLY A 157 -15.14 0.45 7.39
C GLY A 157 -15.09 1.25 6.08
N PHE A 158 -15.26 0.54 4.94
CA PHE A 158 -15.23 1.18 3.62
C PHE A 158 -16.33 2.24 3.43
N ALA A 159 -17.50 2.08 4.05
CA ALA A 159 -18.55 3.10 4.00
C ALA A 159 -18.14 4.40 4.71
N ASP A 160 -17.48 4.28 5.87
CA ASP A 160 -16.98 5.41 6.64
C ASP A 160 -15.83 6.10 5.89
N LEU A 161 -14.95 5.33 5.24
CA LEU A 161 -13.89 5.87 4.38
C LEU A 161 -14.46 6.72 3.25
N ARG A 162 -15.45 6.21 2.52
CA ARG A 162 -16.06 6.97 1.40
C ARG A 162 -16.72 8.27 1.89
N ARG A 163 -17.43 8.22 3.03
CA ARG A 163 -18.00 9.43 3.66
C ARG A 163 -16.91 10.42 4.03
N TYR A 164 -15.88 9.96 4.72
CA TYR A 164 -14.74 10.77 5.14
C TYR A 164 -14.07 11.48 3.97
N ILE A 165 -13.81 10.77 2.87
CA ILE A 165 -13.20 11.37 1.66
C ILE A 165 -14.13 12.43 1.04
N SER A 166 -15.45 12.16 0.99
CA SER A 166 -16.43 13.11 0.45
C SER A 166 -16.48 14.41 1.26
N GLU A 167 -16.53 14.31 2.58
CA GLU A 167 -16.52 15.46 3.49
C GLU A 167 -15.25 16.31 3.31
N ARG A 168 -14.08 15.65 3.24
CA ARG A 168 -12.79 16.33 2.99
C ARG A 168 -12.72 17.01 1.63
N ALA A 169 -13.29 16.39 0.60
CA ALA A 169 -13.32 16.96 -0.74
C ALA A 169 -14.23 18.21 -0.81
N GLU A 170 -15.29 18.26 -0.02
CA GLU A 170 -16.16 19.42 0.10
C GLU A 170 -15.50 20.55 0.87
N GLU A 171 -14.84 20.26 2.01
CA GLU A 171 -14.09 21.25 2.80
C GLU A 171 -13.03 21.98 1.95
N ARG A 172 -12.31 21.24 1.09
CA ARG A 172 -11.27 21.82 0.21
C ARG A 172 -11.81 22.67 -0.94
N LYS A 173 -13.10 22.61 -1.24
CA LYS A 173 -13.75 23.45 -2.27
C LYS A 173 -14.31 24.74 -1.70
N GLN A 174 -14.41 24.86 -0.38
CA GLN A 174 -14.82 26.09 0.29
C GLN A 174 -13.62 27.04 0.35
N PRO A 175 -13.75 28.29 -0.18
CA PRO A 175 -12.66 29.27 -0.27
C PRO A 175 -12.21 29.79 1.09
#